data_bb02285ddacb6d6320edad5c6e8d50d7
#
_entry.id   bb02285ddacb6d6320edad5c6e8d50d7
#
_cell.length_a   1.000
_cell.length_b   1.000
_cell.length_c   1.000
_cell.angle_alpha   90.00
_cell.angle_beta   90.00
_cell.angle_gamma   90.00
#
_symmetry.space_group_name_H-M   'P 1'
#
loop_
_entity.id
_entity.type
_entity.pdbx_description
1 polymer ?
#
loop_
_entity_poly.entity_id
_entity_poly.type
_entity_poly.pdbx_seq_one_letter_code
_entity_poly.pdbx_strand_id
1 'polypeptide(L)'
;DVVVADDPDTRGDLWRMQPWVPIPKASEVRPASYPALAAGAEALAGKRFGVPRMFINADPDAGTSESPGIGGPTGQRIHTRPSVIALWEQARKALETAGAEVIEVDFPLVSNCEGDRPGAPTVFNRGLVSKEFLHDELWELSAWGFDDFLRANGDPKLNRLADVDGPQIFPHDPGTLPNREGDLAAGMDEYVRMAERGIKPWDRIATLPDGLRGLEETRRIDLEEWMRRLRLDAVLFPTVADVGPADADVNPASADIAWSNGVWVANGNLAIRHLGVPTVTVPMGVMADIGMPVGLTFAGRAYDDSALLRFAAAFESTGSRRIVPPRTPPLASK
;
A
#
# COMPACT_ATOMS: atom_id res chain seq x y z
N ASP A 1 1.84 -21.83 5.05
CA ASP A 1 1.59 -22.34 6.41
C ASP A 1 2.77 -22.14 7.36
N VAL A 2 4.01 -22.16 6.86
CA VAL A 2 5.22 -22.08 7.72
C VAL A 2 5.46 -20.68 8.28
N VAL A 3 5.22 -19.64 7.48
CA VAL A 3 5.54 -18.25 7.85
C VAL A 3 4.44 -17.55 8.67
N VAL A 4 3.28 -18.16 8.84
CA VAL A 4 2.15 -17.60 9.59
C VAL A 4 1.86 -18.50 10.80
N ALA A 5 2.53 -18.21 11.90
CA ALA A 5 2.38 -18.92 13.17
C ALA A 5 2.41 -17.90 14.34
N ASP A 6 2.00 -18.35 15.51
CA ASP A 6 2.21 -17.55 16.73
C ASP A 6 3.70 -17.47 16.99
N ASP A 7 4.19 -16.26 17.15
CA ASP A 7 5.57 -15.98 17.49
C ASP A 7 5.62 -15.38 18.90
N PRO A 8 6.26 -16.03 19.86
CA PRO A 8 6.38 -15.52 21.22
C PRO A 8 7.37 -14.35 21.33
N ASP A 9 8.29 -14.20 20.38
CA ASP A 9 9.19 -13.05 20.31
C ASP A 9 8.50 -11.90 19.57
N THR A 10 8.16 -10.85 20.29
CA THR A 10 7.53 -9.64 19.73
C THR A 10 8.54 -8.52 19.47
N ARG A 11 9.83 -8.74 19.72
CA ARG A 11 10.88 -7.75 19.47
C ARG A 11 10.88 -7.36 17.99
N GLY A 12 10.93 -6.05 17.74
CA GLY A 12 10.89 -5.50 16.38
C GLY A 12 9.49 -5.43 15.77
N ASP A 13 8.45 -5.78 16.52
CA ASP A 13 7.06 -5.71 16.07
C ASP A 13 6.25 -4.81 17.01
N LEU A 14 6.21 -3.52 16.70
CA LEU A 14 5.49 -2.53 17.51
C LEU A 14 4.03 -2.94 17.75
N TRP A 15 3.34 -3.41 16.71
CA TRP A 15 1.92 -3.73 16.82
C TRP A 15 1.64 -4.84 17.82
N ARG A 16 2.51 -5.83 17.94
CA ARG A 16 2.37 -6.88 18.96
C ARG A 16 2.92 -6.48 20.34
N MET A 17 3.88 -5.52 20.38
CA MET A 17 4.46 -5.04 21.63
C MET A 17 3.55 -4.03 22.35
N GLN A 18 2.83 -3.19 21.60
CA GLN A 18 2.01 -2.13 22.16
C GLN A 18 0.74 -2.67 22.86
N PRO A 19 0.28 -2.06 23.96
CA PRO A 19 -0.88 -2.54 24.71
C PRO A 19 -2.19 -1.80 24.38
N TRP A 20 -2.20 -0.85 23.47
CA TRP A 20 -3.31 0.10 23.28
C TRP A 20 -4.34 -0.35 22.25
N VAL A 21 -3.90 -1.14 21.28
CA VAL A 21 -4.75 -1.75 20.24
C VAL A 21 -4.63 -3.26 20.37
N PRO A 22 -5.72 -3.99 20.59
CA PRO A 22 -5.68 -5.46 20.67
C PRO A 22 -5.38 -6.07 19.30
N ILE A 23 -4.35 -6.90 19.25
CA ILE A 23 -3.98 -7.65 18.05
C ILE A 23 -4.24 -9.14 18.32
N PRO A 24 -5.04 -9.82 17.50
CA PRO A 24 -5.27 -11.24 17.65
C PRO A 24 -4.00 -12.05 17.36
N LYS A 25 -3.88 -13.24 17.97
CA LYS A 25 -2.83 -14.17 17.61
C LYS A 25 -3.02 -14.69 16.20
N ALA A 26 -1.92 -15.03 15.52
CA ALA A 26 -2.00 -15.62 14.18
C ALA A 26 -2.87 -16.89 14.17
N SER A 27 -2.77 -17.73 15.21
CA SER A 27 -3.58 -18.96 15.37
C SER A 27 -5.09 -18.71 15.47
N GLU A 28 -5.53 -17.50 15.86
CA GLU A 28 -6.95 -17.15 16.00
C GLU A 28 -7.59 -16.71 14.68
N VAL A 29 -6.79 -16.20 13.72
CA VAL A 29 -7.28 -15.58 12.48
C VAL A 29 -6.84 -16.32 11.22
N ARG A 30 -5.76 -17.09 11.26
CA ARG A 30 -5.28 -17.86 10.12
C ARG A 30 -6.17 -19.07 9.79
N PRO A 31 -6.24 -19.50 8.52
CA PRO A 31 -6.89 -20.76 8.17
C PRO A 31 -6.07 -21.96 8.67
N ALA A 32 -6.70 -23.13 8.76
CA ALA A 32 -6.00 -24.38 9.07
C ALA A 32 -4.93 -24.73 8.02
N SER A 33 -5.16 -24.33 6.75
CA SER A 33 -4.23 -24.54 5.64
C SER A 33 -4.44 -23.47 4.57
N TYR A 34 -3.39 -22.73 4.20
CA TYR A 34 -3.44 -21.77 3.11
C TYR A 34 -3.62 -22.44 1.73
N PRO A 35 -2.96 -23.58 1.39
CA PRO A 35 -3.22 -24.30 0.15
C PRO A 35 -4.68 -24.71 -0.02
N ALA A 36 -5.43 -24.97 1.06
CA ALA A 36 -6.85 -25.29 1.02
C ALA A 36 -7.75 -24.10 0.65
N LEU A 37 -7.22 -22.89 0.62
CA LEU A 37 -7.93 -21.70 0.16
C LEU A 37 -8.00 -21.59 -1.38
N ALA A 38 -7.24 -22.41 -2.11
CA ALA A 38 -7.33 -22.46 -3.57
C ALA A 38 -8.78 -22.67 -4.00
N ALA A 39 -9.25 -21.84 -4.92
CA ALA A 39 -10.64 -21.85 -5.35
C ALA A 39 -10.71 -21.65 -6.87
N GLY A 40 -11.69 -22.28 -7.51
CA GLY A 40 -12.03 -22.03 -8.89
C GLY A 40 -12.94 -20.82 -9.06
N ALA A 41 -13.22 -20.47 -10.31
CA ALA A 41 -14.03 -19.30 -10.68
C ALA A 41 -15.43 -19.29 -10.04
N GLU A 42 -15.97 -20.45 -9.69
CA GLU A 42 -17.26 -20.58 -9.02
C GLU A 42 -17.32 -19.87 -7.64
N ALA A 43 -16.16 -19.67 -7.00
CA ALA A 43 -16.10 -18.94 -5.74
C ALA A 43 -16.35 -17.42 -5.89
N LEU A 44 -16.40 -16.92 -7.12
CA LEU A 44 -16.77 -15.52 -7.44
C LEU A 44 -18.27 -15.35 -7.61
N ALA A 45 -19.03 -16.42 -7.81
CA ALA A 45 -20.46 -16.33 -8.02
C ALA A 45 -21.20 -15.70 -6.83
N GLY A 46 -22.02 -14.69 -7.11
CA GLY A 46 -22.75 -13.93 -6.10
C GLY A 46 -21.91 -13.02 -5.22
N LYS A 47 -20.61 -12.87 -5.48
CA LYS A 47 -19.74 -11.92 -4.80
C LYS A 47 -19.97 -10.51 -5.35
N ARG A 48 -19.86 -9.52 -4.46
CA ARG A 48 -20.04 -8.12 -4.78
C ARG A 48 -18.77 -7.34 -4.52
N PHE A 49 -18.18 -6.82 -5.59
CA PHE A 49 -16.91 -6.08 -5.56
C PHE A 49 -17.12 -4.60 -5.88
N GLY A 50 -16.49 -3.74 -5.09
CA GLY A 50 -16.44 -2.30 -5.37
C GLY A 50 -15.16 -1.94 -6.11
N VAL A 51 -15.26 -1.19 -7.20
CA VAL A 51 -14.10 -0.62 -7.87
C VAL A 51 -14.08 0.90 -7.68
N PRO A 52 -13.01 1.47 -7.09
CA PRO A 52 -12.89 2.92 -6.94
C PRO A 52 -12.86 3.64 -8.28
N ARG A 53 -13.82 4.53 -8.50
CA ARG A 53 -13.90 5.34 -9.73
C ARG A 53 -12.63 6.13 -10.00
N MET A 54 -11.96 6.59 -8.93
CA MET A 54 -10.71 7.36 -9.01
C MET A 54 -9.58 6.60 -9.72
N PHE A 55 -9.55 5.27 -9.65
CA PHE A 55 -8.48 4.44 -10.23
C PHE A 55 -8.77 3.92 -11.64
N ILE A 56 -9.97 4.20 -12.15
CA ILE A 56 -10.39 3.77 -13.50
C ILE A 56 -10.83 4.93 -14.39
N ASN A 57 -10.37 6.15 -14.11
CA ASN A 57 -10.71 7.39 -14.82
C ASN A 57 -12.20 7.76 -14.79
N ALA A 58 -12.99 7.21 -13.89
CA ALA A 58 -14.43 7.46 -13.79
C ALA A 58 -14.81 8.52 -12.73
N ASP A 59 -13.83 9.15 -12.09
CA ASP A 59 -14.01 10.22 -11.12
C ASP A 59 -13.28 11.49 -11.56
N PRO A 60 -14.00 12.51 -12.09
CA PRO A 60 -13.38 13.74 -12.57
C PRO A 60 -12.81 14.63 -11.45
N ASP A 61 -13.26 14.44 -10.21
CA ASP A 61 -12.87 15.28 -9.08
C ASP A 61 -11.65 14.73 -8.31
N ALA A 62 -11.26 13.49 -8.57
CA ALA A 62 -10.13 12.89 -7.91
C ALA A 62 -8.82 13.62 -8.25
N GLY A 63 -8.06 14.00 -7.23
CA GLY A 63 -6.79 14.71 -7.38
C GLY A 63 -6.90 16.17 -7.79
N THR A 64 -8.07 16.81 -7.63
CA THR A 64 -8.29 18.23 -7.97
C THR A 64 -8.15 19.18 -6.78
N SER A 65 -7.73 18.69 -5.62
CA SER A 65 -7.51 19.52 -4.44
C SER A 65 -6.34 20.50 -4.65
N GLU A 66 -6.51 21.76 -4.22
CA GLU A 66 -5.42 22.75 -4.17
C GLU A 66 -4.42 22.49 -3.03
N SER A 67 -4.84 21.74 -2.02
CA SER A 67 -4.04 21.38 -0.87
C SER A 67 -4.19 19.89 -0.62
N PRO A 68 -3.63 19.06 -1.50
CA PRO A 68 -3.67 17.61 -1.30
C PRO A 68 -2.98 17.29 0.02
N GLY A 69 -3.54 16.37 0.79
CA GLY A 69 -3.00 15.99 2.08
C GLY A 69 -1.60 15.37 1.94
N ILE A 70 -1.51 14.07 2.12
CA ILE A 70 -0.22 13.37 2.05
C ILE A 70 0.28 13.18 0.60
N GLY A 71 -0.55 13.39 -0.42
CA GLY A 71 -0.13 13.36 -1.83
C GLY A 71 0.93 14.39 -2.20
N GLY A 72 1.22 15.32 -1.28
CA GLY A 72 2.28 16.32 -1.44
C GLY A 72 2.06 17.26 -2.64
N PRO A 73 3.09 18.03 -3.04
CA PRO A 73 3.00 18.99 -4.14
C PRO A 73 2.75 18.34 -5.51
N THR A 74 2.87 17.01 -5.59
CA THR A 74 2.62 16.24 -6.82
C THR A 74 1.28 15.53 -6.80
N GLY A 75 0.41 15.82 -5.80
CA GLY A 75 -0.97 15.31 -5.74
C GLY A 75 -1.78 15.82 -6.91
N GLN A 76 -1.63 15.20 -8.05
CA GLN A 76 -2.35 15.50 -9.28
C GLN A 76 -3.44 14.46 -9.50
N ARG A 77 -4.38 14.80 -10.40
CA ARG A 77 -5.39 13.86 -10.82
C ARG A 77 -4.76 12.56 -11.32
N ILE A 78 -5.22 11.44 -10.78
CA ILE A 78 -4.78 10.12 -11.24
C ILE A 78 -5.33 9.87 -12.63
N HIS A 79 -4.44 9.70 -13.60
CA HIS A 79 -4.76 9.28 -14.96
C HIS A 79 -4.26 7.88 -15.19
N THR A 80 -5.17 6.93 -15.10
CA THR A 80 -4.84 5.54 -15.40
C THR A 80 -4.66 5.38 -16.92
N ARG A 81 -3.51 4.83 -17.29
CA ARG A 81 -3.08 4.63 -18.69
C ARG A 81 -4.10 3.81 -19.48
N PRO A 82 -4.38 4.14 -20.75
CA PRO A 82 -5.38 3.42 -21.54
C PRO A 82 -5.15 1.90 -21.62
N SER A 83 -3.90 1.43 -21.69
CA SER A 83 -3.59 0.01 -21.70
C SER A 83 -3.88 -0.69 -20.38
N VAL A 84 -3.76 0.01 -19.25
CA VAL A 84 -4.18 -0.47 -17.92
C VAL A 84 -5.70 -0.54 -17.84
N ILE A 85 -6.41 0.48 -18.34
CA ILE A 85 -7.88 0.46 -18.44
C ILE A 85 -8.36 -0.72 -19.29
N ALA A 86 -7.73 -0.95 -20.44
CA ALA A 86 -8.08 -2.09 -21.30
C ALA A 86 -7.92 -3.46 -20.58
N LEU A 87 -6.90 -3.60 -19.75
CA LEU A 87 -6.71 -4.79 -18.90
C LEU A 87 -7.76 -4.87 -17.80
N TRP A 88 -8.11 -3.74 -17.18
CA TRP A 88 -9.17 -3.68 -16.18
C TRP A 88 -10.52 -4.13 -16.77
N GLU A 89 -10.89 -3.63 -17.94
CA GLU A 89 -12.15 -4.04 -18.60
C GLU A 89 -12.21 -5.56 -18.89
N GLN A 90 -11.07 -6.14 -19.25
CA GLN A 90 -10.97 -7.60 -19.43
C GLN A 90 -11.12 -8.32 -18.08
N ALA A 91 -10.50 -7.83 -17.02
CA ALA A 91 -10.61 -8.37 -15.67
C ALA A 91 -12.06 -8.28 -15.15
N ARG A 92 -12.71 -7.12 -15.31
CA ARG A 92 -14.12 -6.91 -14.98
C ARG A 92 -15.02 -7.93 -15.67
N LYS A 93 -14.86 -8.06 -17.00
CA LYS A 93 -15.62 -9.03 -17.77
C LYS A 93 -15.43 -10.46 -17.27
N ALA A 94 -14.20 -10.84 -16.90
CA ALA A 94 -13.92 -12.18 -16.37
C ALA A 94 -14.62 -12.42 -15.02
N LEU A 95 -14.60 -11.43 -14.12
CA LEU A 95 -15.30 -11.47 -12.84
C LEU A 95 -16.82 -11.58 -13.02
N GLU A 96 -17.40 -10.75 -13.89
CA GLU A 96 -18.84 -10.76 -14.19
C GLU A 96 -19.27 -12.07 -14.88
N THR A 97 -18.44 -12.61 -15.77
CA THR A 97 -18.69 -13.92 -16.42
C THR A 97 -18.67 -15.06 -15.40
N ALA A 98 -17.86 -14.94 -14.35
CA ALA A 98 -17.83 -15.89 -13.23
C ALA A 98 -18.97 -15.68 -12.23
N GLY A 99 -19.88 -14.74 -12.50
CA GLY A 99 -21.09 -14.49 -11.67
C GLY A 99 -20.90 -13.49 -10.55
N ALA A 100 -19.80 -12.72 -10.53
CA ALA A 100 -19.64 -11.61 -9.60
C ALA A 100 -20.40 -10.38 -10.05
N GLU A 101 -20.81 -9.55 -9.10
CA GLU A 101 -21.30 -8.19 -9.32
C GLU A 101 -20.14 -7.21 -9.10
N VAL A 102 -19.83 -6.37 -10.10
CA VAL A 102 -18.79 -5.33 -10.00
C VAL A 102 -19.45 -3.96 -10.12
N ILE A 103 -19.35 -3.15 -9.05
CA ILE A 103 -19.94 -1.82 -8.98
C ILE A 103 -18.87 -0.74 -8.83
N GLU A 104 -19.06 0.38 -9.50
CA GLU A 104 -18.24 1.56 -9.32
C GLU A 104 -18.62 2.30 -8.05
N VAL A 105 -17.59 2.68 -7.26
CA VAL A 105 -17.79 3.28 -5.95
C VAL A 105 -16.83 4.46 -5.73
N ASP A 106 -17.18 5.34 -4.79
CA ASP A 106 -16.21 6.25 -4.18
C ASP A 106 -15.31 5.44 -3.23
N PHE A 107 -14.14 5.98 -2.89
CA PHE A 107 -13.22 5.29 -1.99
C PHE A 107 -12.87 6.20 -0.78
N PRO A 108 -13.73 6.25 0.23
CA PRO A 108 -13.56 7.15 1.38
C PRO A 108 -12.25 6.96 2.12
N LEU A 109 -11.74 5.72 2.18
CA LEU A 109 -10.46 5.41 2.80
C LEU A 109 -9.33 6.28 2.25
N VAL A 110 -9.26 6.44 0.92
CA VAL A 110 -8.26 7.26 0.24
C VAL A 110 -8.65 8.74 0.26
N SER A 111 -9.86 9.07 -0.17
CA SER A 111 -10.31 10.45 -0.25
C SER A 111 -10.24 11.21 1.07
N ASN A 112 -10.63 10.55 2.17
CA ASN A 112 -10.62 11.13 3.51
C ASN A 112 -9.23 11.13 4.18
N CYS A 113 -8.29 10.34 3.66
CA CYS A 113 -6.91 10.33 4.14
C CYS A 113 -6.08 11.39 3.40
N GLU A 114 -6.21 11.44 2.09
CA GLU A 114 -5.34 12.22 1.20
C GLU A 114 -5.92 13.59 0.84
N GLY A 115 -7.22 13.83 1.06
CA GLY A 115 -7.86 15.11 0.70
C GLY A 115 -7.79 15.35 -0.81
N ASP A 116 -8.17 14.37 -1.61
CA ASP A 116 -7.98 14.31 -3.05
C ASP A 116 -8.81 15.32 -3.86
N ARG A 117 -9.79 15.98 -3.22
CA ARG A 117 -10.71 16.93 -3.90
C ARG A 117 -11.05 18.12 -3.03
N PRO A 118 -11.57 19.23 -3.60
CA PRO A 118 -11.99 20.41 -2.85
C PRO A 118 -13.01 20.06 -1.75
N GLY A 119 -12.71 20.48 -0.52
CA GLY A 119 -13.57 20.24 0.65
C GLY A 119 -13.50 18.82 1.24
N ALA A 120 -12.74 17.90 0.65
CA ALA A 120 -12.49 16.60 1.26
C ALA A 120 -11.66 16.74 2.54
N PRO A 121 -11.95 15.95 3.58
CA PRO A 121 -11.10 15.91 4.75
C PRO A 121 -9.74 15.27 4.42
N THR A 122 -8.78 15.48 5.31
CA THR A 122 -7.48 14.81 5.28
C THR A 122 -7.27 14.06 6.57
N VAL A 123 -6.28 13.18 6.62
CA VAL A 123 -5.88 12.52 7.87
C VAL A 123 -5.56 13.55 8.96
N PHE A 124 -5.11 14.76 8.60
CA PHE A 124 -4.71 15.82 9.53
C PHE A 124 -5.85 16.62 10.15
N ASN A 125 -7.04 16.67 9.54
CA ASN A 125 -8.12 17.59 9.96
C ASN A 125 -9.40 16.90 10.43
N ARG A 126 -9.43 15.57 10.44
CA ARG A 126 -10.60 14.78 10.90
C ARG A 126 -10.69 14.65 12.42
N GLY A 127 -9.62 14.94 13.15
CA GLY A 127 -9.56 14.78 14.60
C GLY A 127 -9.46 13.32 15.08
N LEU A 128 -9.28 12.35 14.19
CA LEU A 128 -9.07 10.94 14.55
C LEU A 128 -7.58 10.66 14.83
N VAL A 129 -6.71 11.28 14.05
CA VAL A 129 -5.25 11.17 14.18
C VAL A 129 -4.68 12.58 14.30
N SER A 130 -3.85 12.84 15.31
CA SER A 130 -3.26 14.17 15.49
C SER A 130 -2.08 14.41 14.54
N LYS A 131 -1.80 15.69 14.25
CA LYS A 131 -0.61 16.07 13.47
C LYS A 131 0.68 15.71 14.20
N GLU A 132 0.66 15.86 15.51
CA GLU A 132 1.79 15.52 16.38
C GLU A 132 2.10 14.03 16.33
N PHE A 133 1.08 13.16 16.32
CA PHE A 133 1.29 11.73 16.14
C PHE A 133 1.91 11.42 14.78
N LEU A 134 1.38 11.98 13.70
CA LEU A 134 1.92 11.73 12.34
C LEU A 134 3.38 12.20 12.21
N HIS A 135 3.73 13.30 12.89
CA HIS A 135 5.12 13.74 12.99
C HIS A 135 5.97 12.73 13.80
N ASP A 136 5.50 12.33 14.97
CA ASP A 136 6.21 11.39 15.85
C ASP A 136 6.34 10.01 15.19
N GLU A 137 5.33 9.55 14.45
CA GLU A 137 5.35 8.30 13.69
C GLU A 137 6.41 8.34 12.59
N LEU A 138 6.41 9.42 11.80
CA LEU A 138 7.35 9.57 10.69
C LEU A 138 8.80 9.66 11.20
N TRP A 139 9.05 10.36 12.29
CA TRP A 139 10.41 10.66 12.72
C TRP A 139 10.86 9.82 13.93
N GLU A 140 10.25 10.00 15.09
CA GLU A 140 10.69 9.36 16.34
C GLU A 140 10.51 7.84 16.30
N LEU A 141 9.33 7.38 15.87
CA LEU A 141 9.03 5.94 15.82
C LEU A 141 9.81 5.23 14.71
N SER A 142 9.98 5.89 13.56
CA SER A 142 10.78 5.33 12.47
C SER A 142 12.25 5.24 12.84
N ALA A 143 12.82 6.26 13.48
CA ALA A 143 14.20 6.20 13.96
C ALA A 143 14.38 5.07 14.99
N TRP A 144 13.44 4.92 15.92
CA TRP A 144 13.44 3.80 16.85
C TRP A 144 13.38 2.45 16.11
N GLY A 145 12.46 2.30 15.17
CA GLY A 145 12.26 1.06 14.43
C GLY A 145 13.48 0.64 13.61
N PHE A 146 14.16 1.59 12.96
CA PHE A 146 15.41 1.31 12.22
C PHE A 146 16.55 0.88 13.16
N ASP A 147 16.73 1.56 14.30
CA ASP A 147 17.76 1.20 15.27
C ASP A 147 17.47 -0.18 15.91
N ASP A 148 16.22 -0.44 16.27
CA ASP A 148 15.81 -1.73 16.83
C ASP A 148 16.03 -2.89 15.84
N PHE A 149 15.68 -2.68 14.57
CA PHE A 149 15.96 -3.64 13.50
C PHE A 149 17.45 -3.95 13.36
N LEU A 150 18.31 -2.92 13.31
CA LEU A 150 19.75 -3.11 13.19
C LEU A 150 20.34 -3.85 14.39
N ARG A 151 19.89 -3.51 15.60
CA ARG A 151 20.28 -4.22 16.83
C ARG A 151 19.84 -5.68 16.83
N ALA A 152 18.61 -5.95 16.40
CA ALA A 152 18.07 -7.29 16.32
C ALA A 152 18.79 -8.14 15.26
N ASN A 153 19.18 -7.53 14.14
CA ASN A 153 19.96 -8.19 13.09
C ASN A 153 21.37 -8.58 13.56
N GLY A 154 21.96 -7.80 14.47
CA GLY A 154 23.19 -8.15 15.17
C GLY A 154 24.45 -8.19 14.29
N ASP A 155 24.49 -7.48 13.16
CA ASP A 155 25.69 -7.36 12.34
C ASP A 155 26.78 -6.60 13.16
N PRO A 156 27.97 -7.18 13.38
CA PRO A 156 29.00 -6.56 14.20
C PRO A 156 29.55 -5.24 13.62
N LYS A 157 29.33 -4.98 12.33
CA LYS A 157 29.79 -3.75 11.66
C LYS A 157 28.72 -2.67 11.58
N LEU A 158 27.44 -3.08 11.65
CA LEU A 158 26.30 -2.18 11.47
C LEU A 158 25.13 -2.66 12.35
N ASN A 159 25.15 -2.31 13.62
CA ASN A 159 24.12 -2.69 14.58
C ASN A 159 23.46 -1.52 15.31
N ARG A 160 23.69 -0.30 14.85
CA ARG A 160 23.05 0.92 15.36
C ARG A 160 22.78 1.88 14.22
N LEU A 161 21.66 2.57 14.28
CA LEU A 161 21.31 3.58 13.28
C LEU A 161 22.32 4.75 13.24
N ALA A 162 22.86 5.14 14.40
CA ALA A 162 23.88 6.19 14.49
C ALA A 162 25.23 5.85 13.79
N ASP A 163 25.47 4.59 13.47
CA ASP A 163 26.68 4.14 12.78
C ASP A 163 26.48 4.05 11.24
N VAL A 164 25.28 4.38 10.74
CA VAL A 164 24.95 4.33 9.31
C VAL A 164 25.49 5.56 8.60
N ASP A 165 26.11 5.37 7.45
CA ASP A 165 26.41 6.44 6.50
C ASP A 165 25.15 6.71 5.64
N GLY A 166 24.31 7.64 6.09
CA GLY A 166 23.01 7.93 5.49
C GLY A 166 23.07 8.21 3.99
N PRO A 167 23.98 9.08 3.49
CA PRO A 167 24.16 9.35 2.07
C PRO A 167 24.41 8.12 1.19
N GLN A 168 24.92 7.03 1.75
CA GLN A 168 25.20 5.80 1.00
C GLN A 168 24.00 4.86 0.89
N ILE A 169 22.91 5.09 1.63
CA ILE A 169 21.70 4.26 1.53
C ILE A 169 20.99 4.51 0.20
N PHE A 170 20.84 5.78 -0.16
CA PHE A 170 20.27 6.21 -1.44
C PHE A 170 21.20 7.25 -2.07
N PRO A 171 22.33 6.82 -2.65
CA PRO A 171 23.29 7.75 -3.24
C PRO A 171 22.66 8.45 -4.45
N HIS A 172 22.84 9.77 -4.52
CA HIS A 172 22.51 10.54 -5.71
C HIS A 172 23.69 10.49 -6.67
N ASP A 173 23.54 9.74 -7.74
CA ASP A 173 24.55 9.66 -8.79
C ASP A 173 24.72 11.02 -9.52
N PRO A 174 25.91 11.36 -9.99
CA PRO A 174 26.13 12.58 -10.77
C PRO A 174 25.18 12.66 -11.97
N GLY A 175 24.44 13.76 -12.10
CA GLY A 175 23.47 13.98 -13.17
C GLY A 175 22.04 13.55 -12.84
N THR A 176 21.79 13.04 -11.65
CA THR A 176 20.42 12.78 -11.16
C THR A 176 19.63 14.09 -11.06
N LEU A 177 18.38 14.04 -11.48
CA LEU A 177 17.46 15.18 -11.36
C LEU A 177 17.17 15.49 -9.88
N PRO A 178 16.84 16.75 -9.56
CA PRO A 178 16.40 17.10 -8.21
C PRO A 178 15.20 16.27 -7.77
N ASN A 179 15.20 15.90 -6.50
CA ASN A 179 14.10 15.19 -5.88
C ASN A 179 12.80 16.02 -5.93
N ARG A 180 11.67 15.39 -6.25
CA ARG A 180 10.34 16.01 -6.34
C ARG A 180 9.46 15.73 -5.11
N GLU A 181 10.00 15.06 -4.10
CA GLU A 181 9.26 14.60 -2.91
C GLU A 181 9.00 15.71 -1.87
N GLY A 182 9.48 16.94 -2.10
CA GLY A 182 9.28 18.05 -1.17
C GLY A 182 9.91 17.80 0.20
N ASP A 183 9.15 17.97 1.27
CA ASP A 183 9.65 17.81 2.65
C ASP A 183 10.06 16.37 3.01
N LEU A 184 9.61 15.38 2.26
CA LEU A 184 10.06 14.00 2.40
C LEU A 184 11.47 13.76 1.83
N ALA A 185 12.03 14.76 1.14
CA ALA A 185 13.38 14.72 0.59
C ALA A 185 14.50 14.72 1.64
N ALA A 186 14.18 14.95 2.92
CA ALA A 186 15.18 14.94 4.00
C ALA A 186 15.96 13.61 4.13
N GLY A 187 15.39 12.54 3.56
CA GLY A 187 16.07 11.27 3.38
C GLY A 187 16.46 10.55 4.67
N MET A 188 17.21 9.48 4.52
CA MET A 188 17.69 8.66 5.65
C MET A 188 18.68 9.40 6.56
N ASP A 189 19.33 10.45 6.07
CA ASP A 189 20.29 11.25 6.83
C ASP A 189 19.69 11.86 8.10
N GLU A 190 18.40 12.28 8.05
CA GLU A 190 17.77 12.86 9.23
C GLU A 190 17.58 11.81 10.32
N TYR A 191 17.22 10.58 9.96
CA TYR A 191 17.10 9.48 10.94
C TYR A 191 18.45 9.17 11.59
N VAL A 192 19.53 9.19 10.82
CA VAL A 192 20.90 9.02 11.36
C VAL A 192 21.23 10.14 12.32
N ARG A 193 21.02 11.41 11.93
CA ARG A 193 21.21 12.57 12.81
C ARG A 193 20.37 12.52 14.10
N MET A 194 19.14 12.02 14.01
CA MET A 194 18.30 11.78 15.18
C MET A 194 18.91 10.72 16.10
N ALA A 195 19.40 9.62 15.52
CA ALA A 195 20.03 8.56 16.29
C ALA A 195 21.34 9.00 16.98
N GLU A 196 22.11 9.87 16.36
CA GLU A 196 23.30 10.49 16.96
C GLU A 196 22.96 11.37 18.18
N ARG A 197 21.81 12.07 18.15
CA ARG A 197 21.30 12.88 19.25
C ARG A 197 20.66 12.05 20.37
N GLY A 198 20.32 10.80 20.08
CA GLY A 198 19.67 9.86 20.99
C GLY A 198 18.25 9.49 20.56
N ILE A 199 17.98 8.19 20.52
CA ILE A 199 16.69 7.64 20.11
C ILE A 199 15.73 7.60 21.29
N LYS A 200 14.52 8.12 21.10
CA LYS A 200 13.44 8.02 22.06
C LYS A 200 12.85 6.60 22.04
N PRO A 201 12.78 5.89 23.17
CA PRO A 201 12.08 4.63 23.25
C PRO A 201 10.61 4.78 22.84
N TRP A 202 10.07 3.78 22.11
CA TRP A 202 8.70 3.84 21.60
C TRP A 202 7.64 4.05 22.68
N ASP A 203 7.82 3.48 23.87
CA ASP A 203 6.93 3.63 25.03
C ASP A 203 6.98 5.01 25.68
N ARG A 204 7.89 5.88 25.25
CA ARG A 204 8.01 7.27 25.66
C ARG A 204 7.48 8.26 24.63
N ILE A 205 6.97 7.80 23.50
CA ILE A 205 6.30 8.63 22.49
C ILE A 205 4.86 8.85 22.96
N ALA A 206 4.59 10.02 23.49
CA ALA A 206 3.33 10.31 24.19
C ALA A 206 2.09 10.25 23.28
N THR A 207 2.27 10.49 21.99
CA THR A 207 1.17 10.49 20.99
C THR A 207 0.76 9.11 20.53
N LEU A 208 1.57 8.08 20.76
CA LEU A 208 1.38 6.73 20.22
C LEU A 208 0.04 6.10 20.63
N PRO A 209 -0.39 6.12 21.89
CA PRO A 209 -1.64 5.47 22.30
C PRO A 209 -2.87 5.94 21.53
N ASP A 210 -3.02 7.24 21.39
CA ASP A 210 -4.19 7.83 20.72
C ASP A 210 -4.02 7.79 19.20
N GLY A 211 -2.80 7.93 18.70
CA GLY A 211 -2.51 7.81 17.29
C GLY A 211 -2.85 6.43 16.73
N LEU A 212 -2.38 5.36 17.37
CA LEU A 212 -2.66 3.99 16.94
C LEU A 212 -4.17 3.66 16.98
N ARG A 213 -4.88 4.09 18.04
CA ARG A 213 -6.34 3.96 18.08
C ARG A 213 -7.02 4.78 16.99
N GLY A 214 -6.50 5.97 16.68
CA GLY A 214 -7.00 6.82 15.60
C GLY A 214 -6.87 6.20 14.20
N LEU A 215 -5.76 5.51 13.93
CA LEU A 215 -5.59 4.76 12.68
C LEU A 215 -6.61 3.61 12.56
N GLU A 216 -6.80 2.84 13.62
CA GLU A 216 -7.80 1.76 13.67
C GLU A 216 -9.23 2.30 13.45
N GLU A 217 -9.58 3.39 14.12
CA GLU A 217 -10.89 4.02 13.99
C GLU A 217 -11.12 4.58 12.58
N THR A 218 -10.08 5.15 11.97
CA THR A 218 -10.12 5.64 10.58
C THR A 218 -10.42 4.49 9.62
N ARG A 219 -9.71 3.36 9.73
CA ARG A 219 -9.97 2.17 8.91
C ARG A 219 -11.40 1.64 9.13
N ARG A 220 -11.82 1.55 10.39
CA ARG A 220 -13.16 1.06 10.75
C ARG A 220 -14.27 1.87 10.11
N ILE A 221 -14.17 3.20 10.14
CA ILE A 221 -15.19 4.09 9.58
C ILE A 221 -15.15 4.10 8.06
N ASP A 222 -13.96 4.35 7.48
CA ASP A 222 -13.83 4.67 6.06
C ASP A 222 -13.75 3.44 5.15
N LEU A 223 -13.42 2.27 5.70
CA LEU A 223 -13.39 1.03 4.95
C LEU A 223 -14.45 0.03 5.44
N GLU A 224 -14.35 -0.42 6.68
CA GLU A 224 -15.13 -1.59 7.12
C GLU A 224 -16.63 -1.30 7.21
N GLU A 225 -17.01 -0.18 7.80
CA GLU A 225 -18.43 0.24 7.84
C GLU A 225 -18.94 0.65 6.47
N TRP A 226 -18.12 1.33 5.67
CA TRP A 226 -18.46 1.68 4.31
C TRP A 226 -18.67 0.42 3.44
N MET A 227 -17.78 -0.57 3.48
CA MET A 227 -17.97 -1.85 2.79
C MET A 227 -19.24 -2.56 3.26
N ARG A 228 -19.53 -2.54 4.56
CA ARG A 228 -20.72 -3.16 5.12
C ARG A 228 -21.98 -2.49 4.61
N ARG A 229 -22.04 -1.15 4.57
CA ARG A 229 -23.20 -0.40 4.02
C ARG A 229 -23.45 -0.74 2.56
N LEU A 230 -22.42 -0.89 1.76
CA LEU A 230 -22.51 -1.25 0.34
C LEU A 230 -22.61 -2.76 0.10
N ARG A 231 -22.49 -3.56 1.14
CA ARG A 231 -22.46 -5.04 1.08
C ARG A 231 -21.36 -5.55 0.15
N LEU A 232 -20.15 -4.97 0.25
CA LEU A 232 -19.01 -5.38 -0.52
C LEU A 232 -18.29 -6.55 0.14
N ASP A 233 -17.92 -7.55 -0.66
CA ASP A 233 -17.03 -8.64 -0.27
C ASP A 233 -15.56 -8.19 -0.30
N ALA A 234 -15.18 -7.39 -1.31
CA ALA A 234 -13.85 -6.76 -1.39
C ALA A 234 -13.90 -5.49 -2.26
N VAL A 235 -12.81 -4.72 -2.22
CA VAL A 235 -12.54 -3.61 -3.14
C VAL A 235 -11.48 -4.06 -4.14
N LEU A 236 -11.68 -3.78 -5.43
CA LEU A 236 -10.78 -4.18 -6.52
C LEU A 236 -10.26 -2.97 -7.27
N PHE A 237 -9.00 -2.99 -7.66
CA PHE A 237 -8.44 -1.93 -8.51
C PHE A 237 -7.14 -2.38 -9.20
N PRO A 238 -6.82 -1.78 -10.37
CA PRO A 238 -5.49 -1.89 -10.94
C PRO A 238 -4.44 -1.45 -9.91
N THR A 239 -3.38 -2.23 -9.73
CA THR A 239 -2.37 -1.95 -8.69
C THR A 239 -1.67 -0.62 -8.90
N VAL A 240 -1.53 -0.20 -10.17
CA VAL A 240 -0.88 1.06 -10.56
C VAL A 240 -1.68 1.77 -11.65
N ALA A 241 -1.56 3.08 -11.70
CA ALA A 241 -2.15 3.88 -12.79
C ALA A 241 -1.29 3.86 -14.06
N ASP A 242 0.03 3.82 -13.92
CA ASP A 242 1.00 3.81 -15.02
C ASP A 242 2.33 3.21 -14.55
N VAL A 243 3.31 3.14 -15.43
CA VAL A 243 4.68 2.71 -15.15
C VAL A 243 5.64 3.81 -15.64
N GLY A 244 6.51 4.28 -14.76
CA GLY A 244 7.52 5.28 -15.08
C GLY A 244 8.59 4.72 -16.04
N PRO A 245 9.11 5.54 -16.97
CA PRO A 245 10.27 5.18 -17.80
C PRO A 245 11.51 4.90 -16.95
N ALA A 246 12.37 4.01 -17.44
CA ALA A 246 13.55 3.56 -16.71
C ALA A 246 14.64 4.64 -16.51
N ASP A 247 14.59 5.71 -17.29
CA ASP A 247 15.53 6.85 -17.24
C ASP A 247 14.93 8.07 -16.51
N ALA A 248 13.88 7.90 -15.72
CA ALA A 248 13.20 8.98 -15.01
C ALA A 248 14.10 9.77 -14.06
N ASP A 249 15.16 9.14 -13.56
CA ASP A 249 16.11 9.79 -12.65
C ASP A 249 17.03 10.82 -13.33
N VAL A 250 17.18 10.75 -14.65
CA VAL A 250 18.13 11.60 -15.42
C VAL A 250 17.48 12.33 -16.60
N ASN A 251 16.28 11.95 -17.00
CA ASN A 251 15.56 12.51 -18.13
C ASN A 251 14.33 13.29 -17.66
N PRO A 252 14.29 14.63 -17.79
CA PRO A 252 13.15 15.44 -17.32
C PRO A 252 11.80 15.01 -17.89
N ALA A 253 11.74 14.66 -19.19
CA ALA A 253 10.49 14.21 -19.81
C ALA A 253 9.99 12.87 -19.26
N SER A 254 10.92 11.95 -18.99
CA SER A 254 10.62 10.68 -18.35
C SER A 254 10.20 10.85 -16.88
N ALA A 255 10.85 11.79 -16.19
CA ALA A 255 10.46 12.17 -14.83
C ALA A 255 9.04 12.73 -14.79
N ASP A 256 8.67 13.60 -15.74
CA ASP A 256 7.32 14.16 -15.82
C ASP A 256 6.26 13.05 -16.02
N ILE A 257 6.55 12.03 -16.81
CA ILE A 257 5.67 10.86 -16.97
C ILE A 257 5.58 10.08 -15.66
N ALA A 258 6.72 9.77 -15.03
CA ALA A 258 6.78 8.99 -13.81
C ALA A 258 6.01 9.66 -12.65
N TRP A 259 6.03 11.00 -12.60
CA TRP A 259 5.39 11.78 -11.55
C TRP A 259 3.98 12.30 -11.91
N SER A 260 3.46 11.96 -13.08
CA SER A 260 2.16 12.47 -13.57
C SER A 260 0.97 12.13 -12.66
N ASN A 261 1.09 11.07 -11.88
CA ASN A 261 0.08 10.63 -10.88
C ASN A 261 0.51 10.94 -9.43
N GLY A 262 1.51 11.79 -9.23
CA GLY A 262 2.04 12.17 -7.92
C GLY A 262 3.05 11.17 -7.35
N VAL A 263 3.51 11.43 -6.14
CA VAL A 263 4.48 10.58 -5.41
C VAL A 263 3.96 9.17 -5.10
N TRP A 264 2.65 9.01 -5.08
CA TRP A 264 1.97 7.78 -4.69
C TRP A 264 1.38 7.07 -5.92
N VAL A 265 2.24 6.77 -6.89
CA VAL A 265 1.87 6.16 -8.18
C VAL A 265 1.20 4.78 -8.06
N ALA A 266 1.41 4.09 -6.97
CA ALA A 266 0.69 2.85 -6.66
C ALA A 266 -0.68 3.21 -6.06
N ASN A 267 -1.75 2.72 -6.68
CA ASN A 267 -3.11 3.07 -6.32
C ASN A 267 -3.42 2.77 -4.85
N GLY A 268 -3.76 3.81 -4.09
CA GLY A 268 -4.08 3.72 -2.66
C GLY A 268 -2.92 3.32 -1.73
N ASN A 269 -1.69 3.25 -2.23
CA ASN A 269 -0.55 2.71 -1.49
C ASN A 269 -0.34 3.37 -0.12
N LEU A 270 -0.52 4.68 0.01
CA LEU A 270 -0.35 5.37 1.28
C LEU A 270 -1.45 5.00 2.27
N ALA A 271 -2.71 5.31 1.96
CA ALA A 271 -3.85 5.10 2.86
C ALA A 271 -4.01 3.62 3.23
N ILE A 272 -3.91 2.72 2.24
CA ILE A 272 -4.04 1.27 2.46
C ILE A 272 -2.96 0.75 3.41
N ARG A 273 -1.70 1.12 3.19
CA ARG A 273 -0.59 0.68 4.02
C ARG A 273 -0.64 1.30 5.41
N HIS A 274 -0.85 2.62 5.50
CA HIS A 274 -0.85 3.35 6.76
C HIS A 274 -1.98 2.90 7.69
N LEU A 275 -3.14 2.55 7.11
CA LEU A 275 -4.31 2.10 7.87
C LEU A 275 -4.37 0.56 8.05
N GLY A 276 -3.33 -0.18 7.67
CA GLY A 276 -3.24 -1.62 7.90
C GLY A 276 -4.30 -2.45 7.17
N VAL A 277 -4.63 -2.07 5.93
CA VAL A 277 -5.61 -2.79 5.11
C VAL A 277 -4.99 -4.00 4.45
N PRO A 278 -5.52 -5.21 4.64
CA PRO A 278 -5.01 -6.40 3.97
C PRO A 278 -5.28 -6.34 2.47
N THR A 279 -4.29 -6.74 1.68
CA THR A 279 -4.40 -6.79 0.23
C THR A 279 -3.76 -8.04 -0.35
N VAL A 280 -4.33 -8.52 -1.47
CA VAL A 280 -3.74 -9.56 -2.30
C VAL A 280 -3.71 -9.07 -3.74
N THR A 281 -2.55 -9.15 -4.38
CA THR A 281 -2.37 -8.74 -5.78
C THR A 281 -2.04 -9.96 -6.64
N VAL A 282 -2.73 -10.09 -7.76
CA VAL A 282 -2.50 -11.14 -8.77
C VAL A 282 -2.33 -10.52 -10.16
N PRO A 283 -1.70 -11.21 -11.12
CA PRO A 283 -1.56 -10.69 -12.47
C PRO A 283 -2.90 -10.35 -13.11
N MET A 284 -3.06 -9.11 -13.58
CA MET A 284 -4.20 -8.66 -14.35
C MET A 284 -3.95 -8.83 -15.87
N GLY A 285 -2.72 -8.64 -16.30
CA GLY A 285 -2.32 -8.79 -17.70
C GLY A 285 -1.02 -8.07 -18.03
N VAL A 286 -0.76 -7.90 -19.31
CA VAL A 286 0.41 -7.19 -19.85
C VAL A 286 -0.08 -6.03 -20.71
N MET A 287 0.44 -4.84 -20.47
CA MET A 287 0.13 -3.65 -21.23
C MET A 287 0.56 -3.81 -22.69
N ALA A 288 -0.37 -3.63 -23.62
CA ALA A 288 -0.14 -3.91 -25.04
C ALA A 288 0.86 -2.94 -25.70
N ASP A 289 0.98 -1.74 -25.16
CA ASP A 289 1.82 -0.67 -25.71
C ASP A 289 3.28 -0.70 -25.24
N ILE A 290 3.55 -1.15 -24.00
CA ILE A 290 4.92 -1.16 -23.45
C ILE A 290 5.37 -2.54 -22.94
N GLY A 291 4.52 -3.56 -22.98
CA GLY A 291 4.88 -4.92 -22.57
C GLY A 291 5.09 -5.13 -21.07
N MET A 292 4.68 -4.18 -20.23
CA MET A 292 4.84 -4.28 -18.78
C MET A 292 3.65 -5.00 -18.13
N PRO A 293 3.89 -5.91 -17.17
CA PRO A 293 2.82 -6.57 -16.44
C PRO A 293 2.16 -5.61 -15.45
N VAL A 294 0.86 -5.78 -15.24
CA VAL A 294 0.07 -5.04 -14.25
C VAL A 294 -0.72 -6.03 -13.39
N GLY A 295 -0.86 -5.70 -12.09
CA GLY A 295 -1.64 -6.47 -11.14
C GLY A 295 -3.07 -5.96 -10.96
N LEU A 296 -3.93 -6.85 -10.49
CA LEU A 296 -5.23 -6.57 -9.90
C LEU A 296 -5.12 -6.77 -8.39
N THR A 297 -5.42 -5.73 -7.62
CA THR A 297 -5.40 -5.76 -6.16
C THR A 297 -6.80 -5.99 -5.62
N PHE A 298 -6.90 -6.93 -4.68
CA PHE A 298 -8.07 -7.17 -3.83
C PHE A 298 -7.75 -6.62 -2.45
N ALA A 299 -8.57 -5.71 -1.93
CA ALA A 299 -8.45 -5.12 -0.60
C ALA A 299 -9.68 -5.45 0.23
N GLY A 300 -9.51 -5.71 1.52
CA GLY A 300 -10.58 -6.14 2.42
C GLY A 300 -10.52 -5.52 3.81
N ARG A 301 -11.40 -5.96 4.69
CA ARG A 301 -11.42 -5.56 6.09
C ARG A 301 -10.22 -6.19 6.82
N ALA A 302 -9.90 -5.67 7.99
CA ALA A 302 -8.90 -6.29 8.84
C ALA A 302 -9.17 -7.81 9.00
N TYR A 303 -8.12 -8.61 8.79
CA TYR A 303 -8.14 -10.07 8.90
C TYR A 303 -8.98 -10.83 7.84
N ASP A 304 -9.42 -10.16 6.77
CA ASP A 304 -10.09 -10.80 5.62
C ASP A 304 -9.11 -11.56 4.68
N ASP A 305 -7.85 -11.75 5.07
CA ASP A 305 -6.78 -12.38 4.28
C ASP A 305 -7.22 -13.67 3.58
N SER A 306 -7.87 -14.56 4.32
CA SER A 306 -8.35 -15.84 3.77
C SER A 306 -9.38 -15.66 2.66
N ALA A 307 -10.29 -14.68 2.79
CA ALA A 307 -11.28 -14.38 1.76
C ALA A 307 -10.61 -13.77 0.53
N LEU A 308 -9.68 -12.84 0.73
CA LEU A 308 -8.93 -12.20 -0.35
C LEU A 308 -8.09 -13.21 -1.14
N LEU A 309 -7.41 -14.14 -0.46
CA LEU A 309 -6.66 -15.23 -1.10
C LEU A 309 -7.57 -16.13 -1.95
N ARG A 310 -8.78 -16.44 -1.46
CA ARG A 310 -9.76 -17.22 -2.22
C ARG A 310 -10.26 -16.48 -3.46
N PHE A 311 -10.55 -15.18 -3.35
CA PHE A 311 -10.99 -14.37 -4.49
C PHE A 311 -9.88 -14.24 -5.53
N ALA A 312 -8.63 -14.01 -5.07
CA ALA A 312 -7.47 -13.93 -5.94
C ALA A 312 -7.23 -15.24 -6.70
N ALA A 313 -7.23 -16.39 -6.01
CA ALA A 313 -7.10 -17.70 -6.64
C ALA A 313 -8.24 -17.99 -7.64
N ALA A 314 -9.49 -17.63 -7.26
CA ALA A 314 -10.65 -17.78 -8.13
C ALA A 314 -10.54 -16.90 -9.39
N PHE A 315 -10.05 -15.67 -9.27
CA PHE A 315 -9.81 -14.81 -10.42
C PHE A 315 -8.69 -15.37 -11.32
N GLU A 316 -7.57 -15.84 -10.77
CA GLU A 316 -6.50 -16.46 -11.56
C GLU A 316 -7.00 -17.69 -12.35
N SER A 317 -7.94 -18.46 -11.78
CA SER A 317 -8.53 -19.62 -12.47
C SER A 317 -9.38 -19.26 -13.69
N THR A 318 -9.82 -18.00 -13.83
CA THR A 318 -10.59 -17.54 -15.00
C THR A 318 -9.75 -17.38 -16.27
N GLY A 319 -8.42 -17.46 -16.18
CA GLY A 319 -7.52 -17.39 -17.33
C GLY A 319 -6.08 -17.09 -16.96
N SER A 320 -5.15 -17.58 -17.77
CA SER A 320 -3.71 -17.34 -17.58
C SER A 320 -3.34 -15.91 -17.99
N ARG A 321 -2.87 -15.12 -17.05
CA ARG A 321 -2.45 -13.71 -17.25
C ARG A 321 -0.98 -13.48 -16.93
N ARG A 322 -0.36 -14.45 -16.27
CA ARG A 322 1.07 -14.38 -15.95
C ARG A 322 1.90 -14.74 -17.17
N ILE A 323 2.91 -13.92 -17.43
CA ILE A 323 3.96 -14.21 -18.40
C ILE A 323 5.28 -14.55 -17.68
N VAL A 324 6.05 -15.46 -18.25
CA VAL A 324 7.41 -15.73 -17.76
C VAL A 324 8.33 -14.62 -18.28
N PRO A 325 9.12 -13.96 -17.43
CA PRO A 325 10.05 -12.95 -17.89
C PRO A 325 11.06 -13.55 -18.89
N PRO A 326 11.24 -12.96 -20.08
CA PRO A 326 12.06 -13.56 -21.13
C PRO A 326 13.56 -13.67 -20.76
N ARG A 327 14.01 -12.84 -19.81
CA ARG A 327 15.40 -12.84 -19.32
C ARG A 327 15.63 -13.73 -18.11
N THR A 328 14.60 -14.39 -17.60
CA THR A 328 14.66 -15.30 -16.46
C THR A 328 14.08 -16.64 -16.86
N PRO A 329 14.82 -17.46 -17.58
CA PRO A 329 14.34 -18.76 -18.03
C PRO A 329 14.05 -19.69 -16.83
N PRO A 330 13.19 -20.70 -16.97
CA PRO A 330 12.98 -21.69 -15.94
C PRO A 330 14.31 -22.34 -15.53
N LEU A 331 14.43 -22.66 -14.24
CA LEU A 331 15.56 -23.47 -13.79
C LEU A 331 15.51 -24.83 -14.51
N ALA A 332 16.69 -25.32 -14.91
CA ALA A 332 16.79 -26.67 -15.46
C ALA A 332 16.25 -27.65 -14.42
N SER A 333 15.32 -28.48 -14.83
CA SER A 333 14.86 -29.60 -14.00
C SER A 333 16.05 -30.50 -13.67
N LYS A 334 16.29 -30.69 -12.38
CA LYS A 334 17.31 -31.64 -11.90
C LYS A 334 16.86 -33.07 -12.16
#